data_2e6eb28de552623aa41f237f73ceac82
#
_entry.id   2e6eb28de552623aa41f237f73ceac82
#
_cell.length_a   1.000
_cell.length_b   1.000
_cell.length_c   1.000
_cell.angle_alpha   90.00
_cell.angle_beta   90.00
_cell.angle_gamma   90.00
#
_symmetry.space_group_name_H-M   'P 1'
#
loop_
_entity.id
_entity.type
_entity.pdbx_description
1 polymer ?
#
loop_
_entity_poly.entity_id
_entity_poly.type
_entity_poly.pdbx_seq_one_letter_code
_entity_poly.pdbx_strand_id
1 'polypeptide(L)'
;MKYDVKNMKSYLRKNDISKVELMGVMGIIIISKDVIRKNADVGEFVKYTTKIKFPEYVIKSRTLMSARINRILVNIEVESEVRRINRKVLEYLDNIENEKISDGAEKTIRKVKKENENDKLKKWLKGL
;
A
#
# COMPACT_ATOMS: atom_id res chain seq x y z
N MET A 1 -12.58 -0.25 -14.22
CA MET A 1 -13.04 0.48 -13.02
C MET A 1 -11.84 1.07 -12.30
N LYS A 2 -11.89 2.37 -12.07
CA LYS A 2 -10.84 3.05 -11.32
C LYS A 2 -11.22 3.17 -9.86
N TYR A 3 -10.31 2.81 -9.00
CA TYR A 3 -10.49 2.95 -7.56
C TYR A 3 -9.84 4.24 -7.10
N ASP A 4 -10.61 5.05 -6.39
CA ASP A 4 -10.17 6.34 -5.90
C ASP A 4 -9.49 6.17 -4.53
N VAL A 5 -8.22 6.59 -4.46
CA VAL A 5 -7.44 6.53 -3.22
C VAL A 5 -8.13 7.32 -2.10
N LYS A 6 -8.76 8.44 -2.43
CA LYS A 6 -9.49 9.23 -1.43
C LYS A 6 -10.64 8.46 -0.81
N ASN A 7 -11.39 7.72 -1.61
CA ASN A 7 -12.49 6.90 -1.11
C ASN A 7 -11.98 5.78 -0.22
N MET A 8 -10.89 5.14 -0.61
CA MET A 8 -10.27 4.10 0.21
C MET A 8 -9.80 4.65 1.55
N LYS A 9 -9.16 5.82 1.55
CA LYS A 9 -8.73 6.48 2.78
C LYS A 9 -9.91 6.83 3.68
N SER A 10 -11.00 7.27 3.08
CA SER A 10 -12.22 7.58 3.82
C SER A 10 -12.74 6.37 4.60
N TYR A 11 -12.73 5.19 3.98
CA TYR A 11 -13.10 3.96 4.68
C TYR A 11 -12.15 3.65 5.84
N LEU A 12 -10.86 3.81 5.61
CA LEU A 12 -9.84 3.43 6.58
C LEU A 12 -9.76 4.38 7.77
N ARG A 13 -10.25 5.61 7.62
CA ARG A 13 -10.22 6.62 8.70
C ARG A 13 -11.32 6.44 9.73
N LYS A 14 -12.24 5.51 9.53
CA LYS A 14 -13.26 5.22 10.53
C LYS A 14 -12.61 4.72 11.81
N ASN A 15 -13.14 5.14 12.95
CA ASN A 15 -12.58 4.78 14.24
C ASN A 15 -12.71 3.30 14.56
N ASP A 16 -13.68 2.64 13.98
CA ASP A 16 -14.00 1.24 14.25
C ASP A 16 -13.97 0.41 12.98
N ILE A 17 -12.89 0.55 12.21
CA ILE A 17 -12.76 -0.24 11.00
C ILE A 17 -12.77 -1.73 11.33
N SER A 18 -13.59 -2.48 10.61
CA SER A 18 -13.65 -3.91 10.78
C SER A 18 -12.56 -4.60 9.98
N LYS A 19 -12.24 -5.82 10.39
CA LYS A 19 -11.31 -6.66 9.65
C LYS A 19 -11.79 -6.87 8.20
N VAL A 20 -13.10 -7.01 8.00
CA VAL A 20 -13.69 -7.20 6.67
C VAL A 20 -13.44 -5.98 5.78
N GLU A 21 -13.61 -4.78 6.32
CA GLU A 21 -13.35 -3.55 5.57
C GLU A 21 -11.87 -3.43 5.22
N LEU A 22 -10.99 -3.74 6.15
CA LEU A 22 -9.55 -3.71 5.90
C LEU A 22 -9.16 -4.72 4.82
N MET A 23 -9.70 -5.94 4.89
CA MET A 23 -9.46 -6.96 3.89
C MET A 23 -9.91 -6.52 2.50
N GLY A 24 -11.08 -5.88 2.43
CA GLY A 24 -11.60 -5.36 1.17
C GLY A 24 -10.70 -4.30 0.57
N VAL A 25 -10.27 -3.34 1.37
CA VAL A 25 -9.39 -2.26 0.89
C VAL A 25 -8.04 -2.82 0.47
N MET A 26 -7.44 -3.69 1.27
CA MET A 26 -6.15 -4.29 0.92
C MET A 26 -6.24 -5.13 -0.34
N GLY A 27 -7.33 -5.87 -0.51
CA GLY A 27 -7.56 -6.64 -1.72
C GLY A 27 -7.59 -5.77 -2.96
N ILE A 28 -8.30 -4.65 -2.89
CA ILE A 28 -8.37 -3.70 -4.00
C ILE A 28 -7.00 -3.13 -4.31
N ILE A 29 -6.26 -2.70 -3.29
CA ILE A 29 -4.93 -2.14 -3.47
C ILE A 29 -3.99 -3.14 -4.15
N ILE A 30 -4.01 -4.38 -3.69
CA ILE A 30 -3.12 -5.42 -4.22
C ILE A 30 -3.46 -5.77 -5.67
N ILE A 31 -4.75 -5.87 -5.98
CA ILE A 31 -5.20 -6.30 -7.31
C ILE A 31 -5.10 -5.16 -8.33
N SER A 32 -5.35 -3.92 -7.91
CA SER A 32 -5.48 -2.81 -8.85
C SER A 32 -4.15 -2.26 -9.29
N LYS A 33 -3.87 -2.34 -10.59
CA LYS A 33 -2.68 -1.72 -11.19
C LYS A 33 -2.80 -0.21 -11.28
N ASP A 34 -4.00 0.33 -11.09
CA ASP A 34 -4.20 1.78 -11.02
C ASP A 34 -3.66 2.35 -9.71
N VAL A 35 -3.69 1.59 -8.63
CA VAL A 35 -3.20 2.04 -7.33
C VAL A 35 -1.70 1.79 -7.21
N ILE A 36 -1.26 0.57 -7.44
CA ILE A 36 0.17 0.22 -7.45
C ILE A 36 0.48 -0.48 -8.76
N ARG A 37 1.30 0.15 -9.57
CA ARG A 37 1.54 -0.29 -10.93
C ARG A 37 2.40 -1.55 -11.03
N LYS A 38 3.44 -1.65 -10.22
CA LYS A 38 4.40 -2.75 -10.31
C LYS A 38 4.18 -3.77 -9.22
N ASN A 39 4.31 -5.04 -9.58
CA ASN A 39 4.17 -6.13 -8.60
C ASN A 39 5.21 -6.04 -7.48
N ALA A 40 6.44 -5.65 -7.80
CA ALA A 40 7.49 -5.48 -6.81
C ALA A 40 7.07 -4.44 -5.75
N ASP A 41 6.41 -3.38 -6.17
CA ASP A 41 5.94 -2.34 -5.25
C ASP A 41 4.79 -2.84 -4.38
N VAL A 42 3.95 -3.75 -4.91
CA VAL A 42 2.92 -4.39 -4.09
C VAL A 42 3.57 -5.23 -3.00
N GLY A 43 4.63 -5.96 -3.34
CA GLY A 43 5.38 -6.72 -2.33
C GLY A 43 5.94 -5.84 -1.24
N GLU A 44 6.46 -4.68 -1.60
CA GLU A 44 6.96 -3.70 -0.63
C GLU A 44 5.83 -3.11 0.20
N PHE A 45 4.70 -2.83 -0.41
CA PHE A 45 3.51 -2.37 0.31
C PHE A 45 3.07 -3.38 1.37
N VAL A 46 3.01 -4.66 1.00
CA VAL A 46 2.62 -5.72 1.92
C VAL A 46 3.61 -5.81 3.08
N LYS A 47 4.89 -5.75 2.77
CA LYS A 47 5.94 -5.78 3.79
C LYS A 47 5.83 -4.58 4.74
N TYR A 48 5.56 -3.40 4.20
CA TYR A 48 5.39 -2.19 5.01
C TYR A 48 4.21 -2.29 5.97
N THR A 49 3.08 -2.80 5.47
CA THR A 49 1.86 -2.81 6.25
C THR A 49 1.74 -4.00 7.19
N THR A 50 2.13 -5.18 6.75
CA THR A 50 1.94 -6.42 7.50
C THR A 50 3.23 -7.05 8.01
N LYS A 51 4.38 -6.51 7.63
CA LYS A 51 5.72 -7.05 7.95
C LYS A 51 6.02 -8.40 7.30
N ILE A 52 5.21 -8.79 6.32
CA ILE A 52 5.37 -10.07 5.64
C ILE A 52 6.11 -9.87 4.34
N LYS A 53 7.19 -10.62 4.15
CA LYS A 53 7.97 -10.60 2.93
C LYS A 53 7.60 -11.81 2.08
N PHE A 54 7.02 -11.56 0.91
CA PHE A 54 6.68 -12.63 -0.03
C PHE A 54 7.90 -13.09 -0.81
N PRO A 55 8.00 -14.41 -1.09
CA PRO A 55 8.98 -14.89 -2.05
C PRO A 55 8.63 -14.43 -3.46
N GLU A 56 9.62 -14.49 -4.33
CA GLU A 56 9.49 -13.94 -5.68
C GLU A 56 8.34 -14.54 -6.48
N TYR A 57 8.12 -15.85 -6.34
CA TYR A 57 7.05 -16.50 -7.10
C TYR A 57 5.66 -16.01 -6.69
N VAL A 58 5.51 -15.55 -5.45
CA VAL A 58 4.25 -14.95 -4.98
C VAL A 58 4.07 -13.55 -5.55
N ILE A 59 5.14 -12.78 -5.57
CA ILE A 59 5.11 -11.39 -6.06
C ILE A 59 4.71 -11.32 -7.54
N LYS A 60 5.00 -12.36 -8.30
CA LYS A 60 4.62 -12.42 -9.71
C LYS A 60 3.12 -12.51 -9.95
N SER A 61 2.34 -12.79 -8.92
CA SER A 61 0.89 -12.96 -9.04
C SER A 61 0.14 -12.09 -8.05
N ARG A 62 -0.57 -11.08 -8.56
CA ARG A 62 -1.44 -10.23 -7.74
C ARG A 62 -2.49 -11.03 -7.00
N THR A 63 -3.08 -11.99 -7.68
CA THR A 63 -4.12 -12.86 -7.11
C THR A 63 -3.55 -13.68 -5.96
N LEU A 64 -2.36 -14.21 -6.14
CA LEU A 64 -1.73 -15.02 -5.09
C LEU A 64 -1.34 -14.16 -3.89
N MET A 65 -0.81 -12.96 -4.12
CA MET A 65 -0.52 -12.03 -3.04
C MET A 65 -1.78 -11.69 -2.25
N SER A 66 -2.87 -11.39 -2.96
CA SER A 66 -4.14 -11.06 -2.33
C SER A 66 -4.68 -12.23 -1.51
N ALA A 67 -4.64 -13.43 -2.07
CA ALA A 67 -5.12 -14.62 -1.37
C ALA A 67 -4.34 -14.88 -0.08
N ARG A 68 -3.03 -14.74 -0.13
CA ARG A 68 -2.19 -14.96 1.06
C ARG A 68 -2.42 -13.91 2.13
N ILE A 69 -2.56 -12.64 1.73
CA ILE A 69 -2.85 -11.57 2.69
C ILE A 69 -4.22 -11.76 3.32
N ASN A 70 -5.22 -12.11 2.52
CA ASN A 70 -6.55 -12.36 3.05
C ASN A 70 -6.56 -13.48 4.09
N ARG A 71 -5.81 -14.55 3.82
CA ARG A 71 -5.70 -15.65 4.79
C ARG A 71 -5.06 -15.19 6.10
N ILE A 72 -4.05 -14.36 6.01
CA ILE A 72 -3.38 -13.82 7.20
C ILE A 72 -4.32 -12.91 7.98
N LEU A 73 -5.01 -12.00 7.29
CA LEU A 73 -5.93 -11.08 7.93
C LEU A 73 -7.11 -11.79 8.60
N VAL A 74 -7.64 -12.82 7.95
CA VAL A 74 -8.73 -13.62 8.52
C VAL A 74 -8.31 -14.21 9.86
N ASN A 75 -7.06 -14.63 10.00
CA ASN A 75 -6.57 -15.29 11.20
C ASN A 75 -6.14 -14.33 12.31
N ILE A 76 -6.15 -13.02 12.07
CA ILE A 76 -5.86 -12.05 13.12
C ILE A 76 -7.03 -12.00 14.10
N GLU A 77 -6.75 -12.24 15.38
CA GLU A 77 -7.76 -12.22 16.42
C GLU A 77 -7.71 -10.97 17.29
N VAL A 78 -6.58 -10.25 17.25
CA VAL A 78 -6.36 -9.08 18.10
C VAL A 78 -6.70 -7.80 17.33
N GLU A 79 -7.67 -7.05 17.83
CA GLU A 79 -8.11 -5.80 17.20
C GLU A 79 -7.01 -4.77 17.05
N SER A 80 -6.09 -4.70 18.00
CA SER A 80 -4.97 -3.76 17.94
C SER A 80 -4.09 -4.02 16.72
N GLU A 81 -3.96 -5.27 16.29
CA GLU A 81 -3.22 -5.60 15.07
C GLU A 81 -3.95 -5.10 13.84
N VAL A 82 -5.27 -5.25 13.79
CA VAL A 82 -6.07 -4.72 12.70
C VAL A 82 -5.89 -3.21 12.59
N ARG A 83 -5.95 -2.51 13.73
CA ARG A 83 -5.76 -1.07 13.76
C ARG A 83 -4.35 -0.66 13.34
N ARG A 84 -3.35 -1.42 13.74
CA ARG A 84 -1.96 -1.16 13.36
C ARG A 84 -1.78 -1.26 11.84
N ILE A 85 -2.28 -2.33 11.25
CA ILE A 85 -2.20 -2.53 9.80
C ILE A 85 -2.97 -1.42 9.07
N ASN A 86 -4.16 -1.10 9.57
CA ASN A 86 -4.96 -0.02 9.00
C ASN A 86 -4.19 1.30 8.97
N ARG A 87 -3.53 1.64 10.06
CA ARG A 87 -2.73 2.86 10.15
C ARG A 87 -1.61 2.86 9.12
N LYS A 88 -0.93 1.73 8.97
CA LYS A 88 0.15 1.61 7.98
C LYS A 88 -0.36 1.71 6.55
N VAL A 89 -1.52 1.17 6.27
CA VAL A 89 -2.14 1.31 4.95
C VAL A 89 -2.46 2.78 4.67
N LEU A 90 -3.02 3.49 5.66
CA LEU A 90 -3.29 4.92 5.53
C LEU A 90 -2.02 5.72 5.25
N GLU A 91 -0.95 5.45 5.98
CA GLU A 91 0.34 6.11 5.75
C GLU A 91 0.84 5.89 4.32
N TYR A 92 0.73 4.67 3.84
CA TYR A 92 1.15 4.34 2.48
C TYR A 92 0.33 5.10 1.44
N LEU A 93 -0.98 5.14 1.62
CA LEU A 93 -1.86 5.86 0.69
C LEU A 93 -1.62 7.36 0.72
N ASP A 94 -1.36 7.92 1.89
CA ASP A 94 -1.00 9.34 2.01
C ASP A 94 0.30 9.64 1.26
N ASN A 95 1.29 8.77 1.35
CA ASN A 95 2.54 8.93 0.62
C ASN A 95 2.34 8.88 -0.89
N ILE A 96 1.51 7.97 -1.37
CA ILE A 96 1.17 7.91 -2.80
C ILE A 96 0.50 9.20 -3.27
N GLU A 97 -0.47 9.70 -2.51
CA GLU A 97 -1.16 10.93 -2.85
C GLU A 97 -0.22 12.12 -2.88
N ASN A 98 0.64 12.24 -1.87
CA ASN A 98 1.60 13.32 -1.79
C ASN A 98 2.60 13.29 -2.95
N GLU A 99 3.04 12.11 -3.36
CA GLU A 99 3.91 11.97 -4.52
C GLU A 99 3.22 12.43 -5.81
N LYS A 100 1.97 12.06 -6.00
CA LYS A 100 1.20 12.50 -7.18
C LYS A 100 1.03 14.01 -7.22
N ILE A 101 0.77 14.62 -6.08
CA ILE A 101 0.66 16.06 -5.96
C ILE A 101 1.99 16.74 -6.24
N SER A 102 3.07 16.20 -5.67
CA SER A 102 4.43 16.70 -5.87
C SER A 102 4.85 16.62 -7.34
N ASP A 103 4.56 15.50 -7.98
CA ASP A 103 4.85 15.31 -9.40
C ASP A 103 4.09 16.31 -10.27
N GLY A 104 2.85 16.62 -9.91
CA GLY A 104 2.05 17.59 -10.64
C GLY A 104 2.52 19.03 -10.44
N ALA A 105 2.99 19.37 -9.25
CA ALA A 105 3.35 20.75 -8.90
C ALA A 105 4.78 21.11 -9.28
N GLU A 106 5.69 20.14 -9.35
CA GLU A 106 7.13 20.39 -9.46
C GLU A 106 7.78 19.72 -10.66
N LYS A 107 7.09 19.65 -11.78
CA LYS A 107 7.60 18.97 -12.96
C LYS A 107 8.95 19.47 -13.43
N THR A 108 9.22 20.76 -13.27
CA THR A 108 10.46 21.40 -13.69
C THR A 108 11.60 21.21 -12.69
N ILE A 109 11.28 21.21 -11.42
CA ILE A 109 12.27 21.04 -10.35
C ILE A 109 12.64 19.57 -10.22
N ARG A 110 11.72 18.69 -10.56
CA ARG A 110 11.91 17.24 -10.46
C ARG A 110 13.10 16.71 -11.26
N LYS A 111 13.42 17.34 -12.39
CA LYS A 111 14.56 16.90 -13.20
C LYS A 111 15.91 17.02 -12.46
N VAL A 112 16.01 18.02 -11.59
CA VAL A 112 17.24 18.23 -10.81
C VAL A 112 17.29 17.31 -9.59
N LYS A 113 16.13 17.02 -8.99
CA LYS A 113 16.03 16.22 -7.76
C LYS A 113 15.63 14.77 -8.00
N LYS A 114 15.44 14.38 -9.25
CA LYS A 114 14.87 13.08 -9.59
C LYS A 114 15.64 11.91 -8.98
N GLU A 115 16.95 11.93 -9.04
CA GLU A 115 17.78 10.87 -8.49
C GLU A 115 17.67 10.81 -6.97
N ASN A 116 17.71 11.95 -6.32
CA ASN A 116 17.61 12.00 -4.85
C ASN A 116 16.25 11.52 -4.37
N GLU A 117 15.19 11.86 -5.07
CA GLU A 117 13.85 11.41 -4.71
C GLU A 117 13.66 9.93 -4.95
N ASN A 118 14.21 9.41 -6.03
CA ASN A 118 14.19 7.98 -6.30
C ASN A 118 14.98 7.22 -5.24
N ASP A 119 16.09 7.75 -4.80
CA ASP A 119 16.87 7.14 -3.73
C ASP A 119 16.13 7.17 -2.40
N LYS A 120 15.44 8.27 -2.11
CA LYS A 120 14.61 8.37 -0.91
C LYS A 120 13.46 7.38 -0.95
N LEU A 121 12.81 7.26 -2.09
CA LEU A 121 11.73 6.33 -2.28
C LEU A 121 12.21 4.90 -2.13
N LYS A 122 13.32 4.57 -2.75
CA LYS A 122 13.93 3.25 -2.61
C LYS A 122 14.32 2.96 -1.16
N LYS A 123 14.89 3.94 -0.48
CA LYS A 123 15.20 3.79 0.95
C LYS A 123 13.94 3.59 1.77
N TRP A 124 12.91 4.36 1.46
CA TRP A 124 11.64 4.24 2.16
C TRP A 124 11.02 2.86 1.97
N LEU A 125 11.04 2.35 0.74
CA LEU A 125 10.49 1.03 0.42
C LEU A 125 11.35 -0.11 0.97
N LYS A 126 12.67 0.06 0.97
CA LYS A 126 13.60 -0.98 1.42
C LYS A 126 13.90 -0.92 2.91
N GLY A 127 13.78 0.25 3.50
CA GLY A 127 14.06 0.46 4.91
C GLY A 127 12.96 -0.01 5.84
N LEU A 128 11.95 -0.56 5.24
CA LEU A 128 10.83 -1.10 5.97
C LEU A 128 11.09 -2.54 6.35
#